data_6aa578dd54605ce07857cdc1afc94e50
#
_entry.id   6aa578dd54605ce07857cdc1afc94e50
#
_cell.length_a   1.000
_cell.length_b   1.000
_cell.length_c   1.000
_cell.angle_alpha   90.00
_cell.angle_beta   90.00
_cell.angle_gamma   90.00
#
_symmetry.space_group_name_H-M   'P 1'
#
loop_
_entity.id
_entity.type
_entity.pdbx_description
1 polymer ?
#
loop_
_entity_poly.entity_id
_entity_poly.type
_entity_poly.pdbx_seq_one_letter_code
_entity_poly.pdbx_strand_id
1 'polypeptide(L)'
;MTEQADYIIIGAGIAGASAAYWLAPHGRVILLERESQPGYHATGRSAAMFMESYGTPQVRALTMASRAFFENPPAGFCEQPLLCPRGAMMVAAPGQDALLKAHWDSVRGVSASAQLLDSASACALVPALRPEQVLGAVLESDAADMDVHAIHQGYLRGPGGLGSGCVQRRGRDVHLGAAAAHGW
;
A
#
# COMPACT_ATOMS: atom_id res chain seq x y z
N MET A 1 3.67 4.88 -36.19
CA MET A 1 2.30 4.34 -36.01
C MET A 1 1.71 5.01 -34.78
N THR A 2 0.54 5.61 -34.88
CA THR A 2 -0.17 6.24 -33.78
C THR A 2 -0.88 5.12 -33.00
N GLU A 3 -0.59 4.95 -31.70
CA GLU A 3 -1.33 4.04 -30.85
C GLU A 3 -2.49 4.79 -30.21
N GLN A 4 -3.66 4.14 -30.15
CA GLN A 4 -4.84 4.64 -29.46
C GLN A 4 -5.07 3.85 -28.17
N ALA A 5 -5.51 4.51 -27.13
CA ALA A 5 -5.89 3.91 -25.85
C ALA A 5 -7.08 4.65 -25.27
N ASP A 6 -7.88 3.92 -24.48
CA ASP A 6 -8.97 4.49 -23.71
C ASP A 6 -8.44 5.19 -22.45
N TYR A 7 -7.34 4.66 -21.89
CA TYR A 7 -6.70 5.18 -20.67
C TYR A 7 -5.19 5.32 -20.87
N ILE A 8 -4.64 6.45 -20.44
CA ILE A 8 -3.20 6.68 -20.36
C ILE A 8 -2.85 6.96 -18.91
N ILE A 9 -1.95 6.14 -18.35
CA ILE A 9 -1.50 6.26 -16.96
C ILE A 9 -0.02 6.64 -16.97
N ILE A 10 0.35 7.68 -16.24
CA ILE A 10 1.72 8.17 -16.14
C ILE A 10 2.32 7.76 -14.78
N GLY A 11 3.37 6.95 -14.85
CA GLY A 11 4.08 6.37 -13.72
C GLY A 11 3.63 4.94 -13.41
N ALA A 12 4.57 4.00 -13.48
CA ALA A 12 4.37 2.59 -13.17
C ALA A 12 4.82 2.22 -11.73
N GLY A 13 4.67 3.12 -10.79
CA GLY A 13 4.69 2.81 -9.36
C GLY A 13 3.42 2.06 -8.94
N ILE A 14 3.30 1.74 -7.65
CA ILE A 14 2.16 0.95 -7.13
C ILE A 14 0.81 1.56 -7.49
N ALA A 15 0.66 2.88 -7.44
CA ALA A 15 -0.59 3.58 -7.76
C ALA A 15 -0.96 3.43 -9.24
N GLY A 16 -0.01 3.67 -10.17
CA GLY A 16 -0.27 3.52 -11.60
C GLY A 16 -0.46 2.07 -12.02
N ALA A 17 0.31 1.15 -11.46
CA ALA A 17 0.18 -0.28 -11.71
C ALA A 17 -1.19 -0.82 -11.26
N SER A 18 -1.65 -0.44 -10.06
CA SER A 18 -2.98 -0.83 -9.57
C SER A 18 -4.10 -0.22 -10.40
N ALA A 19 -4.00 1.06 -10.77
CA ALA A 19 -4.98 1.70 -11.65
C ALA A 19 -5.06 1.00 -13.02
N ALA A 20 -3.90 0.66 -13.60
CA ALA A 20 -3.84 -0.08 -14.86
C ALA A 20 -4.51 -1.45 -14.76
N TYR A 21 -4.24 -2.17 -13.66
CA TYR A 21 -4.84 -3.48 -13.38
C TYR A 21 -6.38 -3.43 -13.38
N TRP A 22 -6.95 -2.47 -12.65
CA TRP A 22 -8.40 -2.36 -12.51
C TRP A 22 -9.09 -1.75 -13.73
N LEU A 23 -8.39 -0.95 -14.55
CA LEU A 23 -8.94 -0.36 -15.77
C LEU A 23 -8.82 -1.29 -17.00
N ALA A 24 -7.85 -2.21 -17.00
CA ALA A 24 -7.62 -3.11 -18.14
C ALA A 24 -8.83 -3.93 -18.60
N PRO A 25 -9.75 -4.39 -17.72
CA PRO A 25 -10.99 -5.05 -18.16
C PRO A 25 -11.99 -4.12 -18.85
N HIS A 26 -11.84 -2.80 -18.73
CA HIS A 26 -12.78 -1.80 -19.23
C HIS A 26 -12.32 -1.08 -20.50
N GLY A 27 -11.08 -1.28 -20.91
CA GLY A 27 -10.54 -0.67 -22.12
C GLY A 27 -9.03 -0.84 -22.27
N ARG A 28 -8.50 -0.37 -23.40
CA ARG A 28 -7.07 -0.43 -23.67
C ARG A 28 -6.32 0.58 -22.80
N VAL A 29 -5.38 0.12 -22.00
CA VAL A 29 -4.55 0.94 -21.11
C VAL A 29 -3.13 1.07 -21.66
N ILE A 30 -2.61 2.30 -21.70
CA ILE A 30 -1.18 2.56 -21.90
C ILE A 30 -0.59 3.06 -20.59
N LEU A 31 0.38 2.33 -20.03
CA LEU A 31 1.12 2.68 -18.83
C LEU A 31 2.50 3.23 -19.23
N LEU A 32 2.75 4.49 -18.92
CA LEU A 32 4.00 5.19 -19.24
C LEU A 32 4.91 5.22 -18.01
N GLU A 33 6.16 4.79 -18.17
CA GLU A 33 7.18 4.87 -17.11
C GLU A 33 8.46 5.52 -17.66
N ARG A 34 8.98 6.48 -16.90
CA ARG A 34 10.21 7.18 -17.26
C ARG A 34 11.46 6.39 -16.89
N GLU A 35 11.40 5.70 -15.74
CA GLU A 35 12.55 4.96 -15.22
C GLU A 35 12.75 3.65 -15.98
N SER A 36 13.96 3.13 -15.91
CA SER A 36 14.29 1.83 -16.52
C SER A 36 13.60 0.66 -15.82
N GLN A 37 13.26 0.85 -14.54
CA GLN A 37 12.59 -0.14 -13.71
C GLN A 37 11.36 0.49 -13.05
N PRO A 38 10.16 -0.10 -13.24
CA PRO A 38 8.95 0.34 -12.52
C PRO A 38 9.12 0.23 -11.01
N GLY A 39 8.49 1.17 -10.28
CA GLY A 39 8.53 1.16 -8.82
C GLY A 39 9.83 1.64 -8.18
N TYR A 40 10.75 2.21 -8.95
CA TYR A 40 12.08 2.64 -8.49
C TYR A 40 12.05 3.67 -7.32
N HIS A 41 11.05 4.55 -7.29
CA HIS A 41 10.94 5.62 -6.29
C HIS A 41 10.19 5.16 -5.02
N ALA A 42 9.08 5.81 -4.68
CA ALA A 42 8.34 5.59 -3.43
C ALA A 42 7.92 4.13 -3.20
N THR A 43 7.54 3.42 -4.25
CA THR A 43 7.13 2.00 -4.17
C THR A 43 8.28 1.12 -3.65
N GLY A 44 9.45 1.22 -4.25
CA GLY A 44 10.63 0.43 -3.86
C GLY A 44 11.31 0.89 -2.56
N ARG A 45 10.86 1.99 -1.96
CA ARG A 45 11.41 2.58 -0.72
C ARG A 45 10.36 2.66 0.40
N SER A 46 9.29 1.88 0.26
CA SER A 46 8.20 1.82 1.23
C SER A 46 8.65 1.14 2.53
N ALA A 47 8.10 1.58 3.67
CA ALA A 47 8.20 0.85 4.93
C ALA A 47 7.41 -0.48 4.91
N ALA A 48 6.58 -0.68 3.88
CA ALA A 48 5.90 -1.93 3.57
C ALA A 48 5.05 -2.49 4.72
N MET A 49 4.37 -1.63 5.46
CA MET A 49 3.54 -2.03 6.60
C MET A 49 2.06 -1.84 6.28
N PHE A 50 1.26 -2.84 6.56
CA PHE A 50 -0.19 -2.81 6.51
C PHE A 50 -0.73 -2.55 7.91
N MET A 51 -1.37 -1.39 8.11
CA MET A 51 -1.99 -0.98 9.37
C MET A 51 -3.32 -0.29 9.06
N GLU A 52 -4.43 -0.80 9.58
CA GLU A 52 -5.76 -0.24 9.33
C GLU A 52 -6.01 1.06 10.08
N SER A 53 -5.26 1.30 11.15
CA SER A 53 -5.36 2.53 11.95
C SER A 53 -4.57 3.71 11.37
N TYR A 54 -3.72 3.48 10.37
CA TYR A 54 -2.83 4.51 9.84
C TYR A 54 -3.55 5.53 8.96
N GLY A 55 -3.23 6.80 9.19
CA GLY A 55 -3.68 7.90 8.34
C GLY A 55 -5.04 8.49 8.70
N THR A 56 -5.63 9.24 7.76
CA THR A 56 -6.94 9.87 7.90
C THR A 56 -8.07 8.82 7.87
N PRO A 57 -9.30 9.15 8.32
CA PRO A 57 -10.43 8.21 8.21
C PRO A 57 -10.65 7.66 6.80
N GLN A 58 -10.41 8.46 5.76
CA GLN A 58 -10.55 8.03 4.37
C GLN A 58 -9.47 7.00 3.98
N VAL A 59 -8.21 7.24 4.41
CA VAL A 59 -7.11 6.28 4.18
C VAL A 59 -7.38 4.97 4.92
N ARG A 60 -7.83 5.04 6.17
CA ARG A 60 -8.20 3.86 6.97
C ARG A 60 -9.29 3.04 6.29
N ALA A 61 -10.36 3.68 5.81
CA ALA A 61 -11.44 3.02 5.09
C ALA A 61 -10.95 2.29 3.82
N LEU A 62 -10.04 2.92 3.05
CA LEU A 62 -9.42 2.29 1.87
C LEU A 62 -8.52 1.12 2.25
N THR A 63 -7.73 1.25 3.32
CA THR A 63 -6.87 0.16 3.82
C THR A 63 -7.70 -1.04 4.26
N MET A 64 -8.75 -0.80 5.07
CA MET A 64 -9.67 -1.85 5.52
C MET A 64 -10.36 -2.56 4.33
N ALA A 65 -10.84 -1.79 3.34
CA ALA A 65 -11.46 -2.35 2.14
C ALA A 65 -10.49 -3.18 1.29
N SER A 66 -9.18 -2.91 1.38
CA SER A 66 -8.15 -3.61 0.61
C SER A 66 -7.68 -4.92 1.26
N ARG A 67 -7.95 -5.15 2.55
CA ARG A 67 -7.47 -6.33 3.30
C ARG A 67 -7.85 -7.65 2.62
N ALA A 68 -9.13 -7.81 2.29
CA ALA A 68 -9.63 -9.05 1.69
C ALA A 68 -8.93 -9.40 0.37
N PHE A 69 -8.57 -8.40 -0.44
CA PHE A 69 -7.81 -8.60 -1.66
C PHE A 69 -6.37 -9.07 -1.38
N PHE A 70 -5.69 -8.48 -0.40
CA PHE A 70 -4.31 -8.85 -0.08
C PHE A 70 -4.21 -10.20 0.64
N GLU A 71 -5.22 -10.58 1.43
CA GLU A 71 -5.29 -11.89 2.08
C GLU A 71 -5.67 -13.01 1.09
N ASN A 72 -6.50 -12.70 0.10
CA ASN A 72 -7.01 -13.66 -0.88
C ASN A 72 -6.91 -13.09 -2.31
N PRO A 73 -5.69 -12.86 -2.83
CA PRO A 73 -5.52 -12.32 -4.17
C PRO A 73 -6.03 -13.31 -5.22
N PRO A 74 -6.45 -12.83 -6.41
CA PRO A 74 -6.87 -13.69 -7.51
C PRO A 74 -5.79 -14.70 -7.91
N ALA A 75 -6.20 -15.86 -8.43
CA ALA A 75 -5.27 -16.89 -8.91
C ALA A 75 -4.28 -16.31 -9.93
N GLY A 76 -3.00 -16.59 -9.76
CA GLY A 76 -1.91 -16.09 -10.60
C GLY A 76 -1.44 -14.67 -10.29
N PHE A 77 -2.05 -13.98 -9.30
CA PHE A 77 -1.61 -12.65 -8.88
C PHE A 77 -0.25 -12.71 -8.15
N CYS A 78 -0.03 -13.69 -7.30
CA CYS A 78 1.24 -13.93 -6.59
C CYS A 78 1.41 -15.42 -6.29
N GLU A 79 2.63 -15.82 -5.96
CA GLU A 79 2.96 -17.19 -5.55
C GLU A 79 3.06 -17.35 -4.03
N GLN A 80 3.35 -16.25 -3.33
CA GLN A 80 3.54 -16.21 -1.89
C GLN A 80 2.51 -15.28 -1.24
N PRO A 81 2.22 -15.43 0.06
CA PRO A 81 1.34 -14.51 0.79
C PRO A 81 1.82 -13.06 0.65
N LEU A 82 0.89 -12.14 0.40
CA LEU A 82 1.18 -10.71 0.27
C LEU A 82 1.29 -10.01 1.62
N LEU A 83 0.64 -10.55 2.67
CA LEU A 83 0.71 -10.06 4.04
C LEU A 83 1.35 -11.11 4.92
N CYS A 84 2.33 -10.71 5.72
CA CYS A 84 2.99 -11.54 6.72
C CYS A 84 2.71 -10.93 8.11
N PRO A 85 2.01 -11.63 9.02
CA PRO A 85 1.72 -11.12 10.36
C PRO A 85 3.01 -10.72 11.10
N ARG A 86 3.03 -9.53 11.66
CA ARG A 86 4.20 -8.99 12.37
C ARG A 86 3.82 -8.30 13.67
N GLY A 87 2.72 -7.55 13.66
CA GLY A 87 2.38 -6.58 14.68
C GLY A 87 3.13 -5.25 14.53
N ALA A 88 2.56 -4.20 15.11
CA ALA A 88 3.18 -2.88 15.21
C ALA A 88 2.92 -2.29 16.58
N MET A 89 3.92 -1.63 17.15
CA MET A 89 3.82 -1.01 18.46
C MET A 89 4.31 0.44 18.40
N MET A 90 3.42 1.37 18.77
CA MET A 90 3.73 2.79 18.94
C MET A 90 4.06 3.04 20.41
N VAL A 91 5.30 3.40 20.69
CA VAL A 91 5.83 3.60 22.05
C VAL A 91 5.80 5.09 22.40
N ALA A 92 5.33 5.42 23.59
CA ALA A 92 5.37 6.75 24.16
C ALA A 92 6.49 6.85 25.22
N ALA A 93 7.24 7.95 25.16
CA ALA A 93 8.24 8.29 26.17
C ALA A 93 7.62 8.99 27.41
N PRO A 94 8.34 9.05 28.53
CA PRO A 94 7.90 9.82 29.70
C PRO A 94 7.53 11.27 29.35
N GLY A 95 6.38 11.74 29.85
CA GLY A 95 5.82 13.06 29.54
C GLY A 95 4.97 13.10 28.27
N GLN A 96 4.77 11.99 27.56
CA GLN A 96 3.91 11.91 26.37
C GLN A 96 2.52 11.31 26.66
N ASP A 97 2.02 11.43 27.90
CA ASP A 97 0.73 10.88 28.35
C ASP A 97 -0.43 11.31 27.45
N ALA A 98 -0.50 12.59 27.11
CA ALA A 98 -1.55 13.12 26.25
C ALA A 98 -1.49 12.56 24.83
N LEU A 99 -0.27 12.36 24.28
CA LEU A 99 -0.08 11.77 22.96
C LEU A 99 -0.44 10.28 22.94
N LEU A 100 -0.03 9.53 23.96
CA LEU A 100 -0.40 8.12 24.12
C LEU A 100 -1.90 7.94 24.19
N LYS A 101 -2.56 8.76 25.04
CA LYS A 101 -4.02 8.75 25.17
C LYS A 101 -4.71 9.09 23.85
N ALA A 102 -4.30 10.16 23.20
CA ALA A 102 -4.89 10.58 21.93
C ALA A 102 -4.73 9.50 20.84
N HIS A 103 -3.55 8.88 20.77
CA HIS A 103 -3.31 7.77 19.84
C HIS A 103 -4.20 6.56 20.17
N TRP A 104 -4.24 6.13 21.43
CA TRP A 104 -5.13 5.06 21.88
C TRP A 104 -6.60 5.34 21.52
N ASP A 105 -7.11 6.53 21.84
CA ASP A 105 -8.50 6.91 21.54
C ASP A 105 -8.78 6.90 20.02
N SER A 106 -7.78 7.13 19.18
CA SER A 106 -7.91 7.08 17.72
C SER A 106 -7.88 5.68 17.14
N VAL A 107 -7.28 4.71 17.81
CA VAL A 107 -7.01 3.36 17.31
C VAL A 107 -7.99 2.32 17.86
N ARG A 108 -8.34 2.40 19.15
CA ARG A 108 -9.19 1.41 19.86
C ARG A 108 -10.56 1.14 19.22
N GLY A 109 -11.06 2.07 18.40
CA GLY A 109 -12.34 1.93 17.69
C GLY A 109 -12.18 1.50 16.22
N VAL A 110 -10.94 1.32 15.76
CA VAL A 110 -10.62 0.99 14.37
C VAL A 110 -9.99 -0.39 14.26
N SER A 111 -8.94 -0.65 15.03
CA SER A 111 -8.28 -1.96 15.07
C SER A 111 -8.84 -2.80 16.21
N ALA A 112 -9.42 -3.95 15.87
CA ALA A 112 -9.94 -4.90 16.88
C ALA A 112 -8.83 -5.56 17.70
N SER A 113 -7.60 -5.58 17.20
CA SER A 113 -6.43 -6.14 17.85
C SER A 113 -5.69 -5.14 18.74
N ALA A 114 -6.11 -3.87 18.74
CA ALA A 114 -5.42 -2.80 19.48
C ALA A 114 -5.42 -3.05 21.01
N GLN A 115 -4.26 -2.89 21.62
CA GLN A 115 -4.05 -3.02 23.06
C GLN A 115 -3.23 -1.85 23.60
N LEU A 116 -3.68 -1.29 24.71
CA LEU A 116 -2.88 -0.32 25.48
C LEU A 116 -1.99 -1.09 26.47
N LEU A 117 -0.71 -0.89 26.37
CA LEU A 117 0.31 -1.57 27.19
C LEU A 117 0.98 -0.59 28.15
N ASP A 118 1.26 -1.06 29.35
CA ASP A 118 2.19 -0.37 30.26
C ASP A 118 3.66 -0.60 29.84
N SER A 119 4.58 0.10 30.50
CA SER A 119 6.01 0.00 30.24
C SER A 119 6.53 -1.44 30.37
N ALA A 120 6.11 -2.17 31.41
CA ALA A 120 6.58 -3.52 31.66
C ALA A 120 6.16 -4.50 30.55
N SER A 121 4.89 -4.43 30.13
CA SER A 121 4.33 -5.25 29.04
C SER A 121 4.99 -4.93 27.70
N ALA A 122 5.21 -3.64 27.39
CA ALA A 122 5.88 -3.23 26.16
C ALA A 122 7.32 -3.72 26.10
N CYS A 123 8.08 -3.59 27.21
CA CYS A 123 9.45 -4.08 27.31
C CYS A 123 9.57 -5.61 27.29
N ALA A 124 8.56 -6.32 27.80
CA ALA A 124 8.51 -7.79 27.70
C ALA A 124 8.36 -8.26 26.25
N LEU A 125 7.58 -7.56 25.43
CA LEU A 125 7.41 -7.83 24.00
C LEU A 125 8.66 -7.43 23.18
N VAL A 126 9.29 -6.33 23.55
CA VAL A 126 10.47 -5.80 22.84
C VAL A 126 11.59 -5.54 23.86
N PRO A 127 12.42 -6.55 24.18
CA PRO A 127 13.47 -6.46 25.21
C PRO A 127 14.58 -5.42 24.91
N ALA A 128 14.63 -4.91 23.69
CA ALA A 128 15.56 -3.83 23.31
C ALA A 128 15.12 -2.44 23.84
N LEU A 129 13.88 -2.29 24.29
CA LEU A 129 13.39 -1.07 24.89
C LEU A 129 14.00 -0.89 26.29
N ARG A 130 14.28 0.39 26.64
CA ARG A 130 14.75 0.76 27.97
C ARG A 130 13.55 1.17 28.82
N PRO A 131 13.25 0.46 29.92
CA PRO A 131 12.05 0.71 30.74
C PRO A 131 11.91 2.16 31.20
N GLU A 132 13.03 2.81 31.52
CA GLU A 132 13.06 4.23 31.95
C GLU A 132 12.72 5.22 30.85
N GLN A 133 12.72 4.78 29.57
CA GLN A 133 12.36 5.58 28.39
C GLN A 133 10.97 5.24 27.86
N VAL A 134 10.24 4.34 28.50
CA VAL A 134 8.91 3.89 28.05
C VAL A 134 7.85 4.26 29.09
N LEU A 135 6.92 5.15 28.71
CA LEU A 135 5.71 5.43 29.49
C LEU A 135 4.68 4.31 29.30
N GLY A 136 4.48 3.89 28.09
CA GLY A 136 3.54 2.88 27.66
C GLY A 136 3.53 2.78 26.15
N ALA A 137 2.67 1.92 25.61
CA ALA A 137 2.59 1.71 24.17
C ALA A 137 1.16 1.35 23.72
N VAL A 138 0.89 1.52 22.42
CA VAL A 138 -0.28 0.95 21.74
C VAL A 138 0.24 -0.13 20.78
N LEU A 139 -0.20 -1.36 20.98
CA LEU A 139 0.09 -2.51 20.14
C LEU A 139 -1.10 -2.77 19.22
N GLU A 140 -0.83 -3.01 17.93
CA GLU A 140 -1.76 -3.56 16.95
C GLU A 140 -1.18 -4.89 16.45
N SER A 141 -1.68 -6.00 16.97
CA SER A 141 -1.13 -7.33 16.68
C SER A 141 -1.49 -7.86 15.29
N ASP A 142 -2.50 -7.29 14.64
CA ASP A 142 -2.95 -7.61 13.28
C ASP A 142 -2.26 -6.78 12.17
N ALA A 143 -1.36 -5.88 12.54
CA ALA A 143 -0.48 -5.23 11.59
C ALA A 143 0.44 -6.26 10.91
N ALA A 144 0.72 -6.07 9.64
CA ALA A 144 1.48 -7.02 8.83
C ALA A 144 2.55 -6.35 7.98
N ASP A 145 3.62 -7.06 7.69
CA ASP A 145 4.52 -6.70 6.60
C ASP A 145 3.85 -7.00 5.25
N MET A 146 4.08 -6.14 4.26
CA MET A 146 3.59 -6.31 2.90
C MET A 146 4.73 -6.72 1.96
N ASP A 147 4.52 -7.75 1.15
CA ASP A 147 5.41 -7.97 0.00
C ASP A 147 5.07 -6.98 -1.13
N VAL A 148 5.62 -5.77 -1.01
CA VAL A 148 5.39 -4.69 -1.97
C VAL A 148 5.85 -5.09 -3.37
N HIS A 149 6.91 -5.90 -3.50
CA HIS A 149 7.39 -6.36 -4.79
C HIS A 149 6.38 -7.32 -5.44
N ALA A 150 5.91 -8.32 -4.70
CA ALA A 150 4.90 -9.27 -5.20
C ALA A 150 3.59 -8.56 -5.57
N ILE A 151 3.12 -7.61 -4.74
CA ILE A 151 1.94 -6.80 -5.02
C ILE A 151 2.12 -5.99 -6.32
N HIS A 152 3.23 -5.29 -6.44
CA HIS A 152 3.53 -4.46 -7.60
C HIS A 152 3.63 -5.30 -8.89
N GLN A 153 4.35 -6.43 -8.84
CA GLN A 153 4.46 -7.35 -9.97
C GLN A 153 3.11 -8.00 -10.31
N GLY A 154 2.28 -8.31 -9.30
CA GLY A 154 0.92 -8.81 -9.52
C GLY A 154 0.08 -7.83 -10.32
N TYR A 155 0.09 -6.56 -9.95
CA TYR A 155 -0.59 -5.51 -10.71
C TYR A 155 -0.03 -5.33 -12.12
N LEU A 156 1.30 -5.33 -12.31
CA LEU A 156 1.92 -5.19 -13.62
C LEU A 156 1.64 -6.37 -14.55
N ARG A 157 1.51 -7.59 -14.02
CA ARG A 157 1.11 -8.74 -14.84
C ARG A 157 -0.30 -8.60 -15.41
N GLY A 158 -1.18 -7.93 -14.68
CA GLY A 158 -2.57 -7.74 -15.06
C GLY A 158 -3.43 -9.02 -14.99
N PRO A 159 -4.76 -8.90 -15.13
CA PRO A 159 -5.64 -10.06 -15.24
C PRO A 159 -5.39 -10.74 -16.58
N GLY A 160 -4.67 -11.88 -16.57
CA GLY A 160 -4.32 -12.65 -17.78
C GLY A 160 -2.93 -12.36 -18.38
N GLY A 161 -2.06 -11.64 -17.63
CA GLY A 161 -0.71 -11.27 -18.09
C GLY A 161 -0.70 -9.98 -18.93
N LEU A 162 0.49 -9.40 -19.13
CA LEU A 162 0.72 -8.16 -19.92
C LEU A 162 0.21 -8.20 -21.37
N GLY A 163 -0.56 -9.24 -21.76
CA GLY A 163 -1.00 -9.48 -23.13
C GLY A 163 -2.33 -8.87 -23.54
N SER A 164 -3.22 -8.46 -22.61
CA SER A 164 -4.60 -8.17 -22.98
C SER A 164 -5.03 -6.69 -22.90
N GLY A 165 -4.09 -5.73 -22.93
CA GLY A 165 -4.50 -4.33 -23.03
C GLY A 165 -3.62 -3.30 -22.34
N CYS A 166 -2.58 -3.72 -21.62
CA CYS A 166 -1.64 -2.80 -20.99
C CYS A 166 -0.29 -2.82 -21.71
N VAL A 167 0.13 -1.69 -22.27
CA VAL A 167 1.44 -1.53 -22.91
C VAL A 167 2.30 -0.63 -22.04
N GLN A 168 3.39 -1.19 -21.49
CA GLN A 168 4.39 -0.38 -20.79
C GLN A 168 5.32 0.29 -21.82
N ARG A 169 5.44 1.62 -21.77
CA ARG A 169 6.35 2.40 -22.62
C ARG A 169 7.33 3.22 -21.78
N ARG A 170 8.61 3.26 -22.19
CA ARG A 170 9.59 4.20 -21.64
C ARG A 170 9.36 5.59 -22.18
N GLY A 171 9.21 6.58 -21.30
CA GLY A 171 8.67 7.90 -21.59
C GLY A 171 9.55 8.90 -22.33
N ARG A 172 10.63 8.50 -23.05
CA ARG A 172 11.45 9.49 -23.80
C ARG A 172 10.87 9.89 -25.15
N ASP A 173 9.94 9.11 -25.71
CA ASP A 173 9.48 9.29 -27.09
C ASP A 173 7.94 9.33 -27.22
N VAL A 174 7.21 9.70 -26.14
CA VAL A 174 5.76 9.76 -26.19
C VAL A 174 5.31 11.21 -26.34
N HIS A 175 4.87 11.58 -27.52
CA HIS A 175 4.12 12.80 -27.78
C HIS A 175 2.63 12.53 -27.60
N LEU A 176 2.03 13.13 -26.57
CA LEU A 176 0.58 13.10 -26.37
C LEU A 176 -0.03 14.11 -27.36
N GLY A 177 -0.57 13.63 -28.47
CA GLY A 177 -1.41 14.45 -29.34
C GLY A 177 -2.76 14.69 -28.66
N ALA A 178 -3.26 15.94 -28.70
CA ALA A 178 -4.62 16.21 -28.25
C ALA A 178 -5.62 15.44 -29.13
N ALA A 179 -6.34 14.48 -28.55
CA ALA A 179 -7.51 13.91 -29.20
C ALA A 179 -8.56 15.03 -29.29
N ALA A 180 -9.08 15.29 -30.49
CA ALA A 180 -10.22 16.18 -30.66
C ALA A 180 -11.38 15.62 -29.82
N ALA A 181 -11.85 16.40 -28.84
CA ALA A 181 -13.05 16.10 -28.11
C ALA A 181 -14.22 16.11 -29.08
N HIS A 182 -14.67 14.93 -29.50
CA HIS A 182 -15.98 14.84 -30.12
C HIS A 182 -17.00 14.95 -28.98
N GLY A 183 -17.81 16.00 -29.05
CA GLY A 183 -18.76 16.37 -28.01
C GLY A 183 -19.76 15.27 -27.70
N TRP A 184 -20.12 15.27 -26.42
CA TRP A 184 -21.27 14.58 -25.84
C TRP A 184 -22.54 15.38 -26.13
#